data_3c016454595aec42f074a55d64d8505a
#
_entry.id   3c016454595aec42f074a55d64d8505a
#
_cell.length_a   1.000
_cell.length_b   1.000
_cell.length_c   1.000
_cell.angle_alpha   90.00
_cell.angle_beta   90.00
_cell.angle_gamma   90.00
#
_symmetry.space_group_name_H-M   'P 1'
#
loop_
_entity.id
_entity.type
_entity.pdbx_description
1 polymer ?
#
loop_
_entity_poly.entity_id
_entity_poly.type
_entity_poly.pdbx_seq_one_letter_code
_entity_poly.pdbx_strand_id
1 'polypeptide(L)'
;TYVFEQNGNAIGDFNMIDGTSGLVIERDNGEGTGDKACPQGQRGENCFPDLAKFKRVYKIELSDANVGKPVRKVAYIDLMKIKDPEKKARKPLNDGVLTFPFFTIENVDRVDDTHIIVGNDNNLPFSSSRDPNKADDNEFVLLEVAEFLKAK
;
A
#
# COMPACT_ATOMS: atom_id res chain seq x y z
N THR A 1 -11.22 -6.74 -16.50
CA THR A 1 -10.21 -5.64 -16.61
C THR A 1 -10.13 -4.90 -15.28
N TYR A 2 -8.94 -4.55 -14.81
CA TYR A 2 -8.72 -3.64 -13.69
C TYR A 2 -8.51 -2.21 -14.22
N VAL A 3 -9.21 -1.24 -13.65
CA VAL A 3 -9.06 0.17 -14.02
C VAL A 3 -8.35 0.90 -12.89
N PHE A 4 -7.21 1.52 -13.18
CA PHE A 4 -6.44 2.29 -12.22
C PHE A 4 -7.18 3.57 -11.79
N GLU A 5 -7.04 3.95 -10.52
CA GLU A 5 -7.58 5.23 -10.01
C GLU A 5 -6.80 6.44 -10.54
N GLN A 6 -5.50 6.25 -10.76
CA GLN A 6 -4.64 7.30 -11.27
C GLN A 6 -3.79 6.77 -12.43
N ASN A 7 -3.63 7.60 -13.44
CA ASN A 7 -2.73 7.28 -14.54
C ASN A 7 -1.28 7.21 -14.04
N GLY A 8 -0.56 6.17 -14.43
CA GLY A 8 0.82 5.91 -13.99
C GLY A 8 0.94 5.03 -12.75
N ASN A 9 -0.20 4.68 -12.09
CA ASN A 9 -0.16 3.67 -11.04
C ASN A 9 0.17 2.27 -11.58
N ALA A 10 0.63 1.40 -10.68
CA ALA A 10 0.91 0.00 -10.96
C ALA A 10 0.20 -0.91 -9.95
N ILE A 11 -0.02 -2.16 -10.35
CA ILE A 11 -0.42 -3.24 -9.43
C ILE A 11 0.84 -3.79 -8.78
N GLY A 12 0.85 -3.83 -7.45
CA GLY A 12 1.92 -4.47 -6.68
C GLY A 12 1.67 -5.96 -6.50
N ASP A 13 0.42 -6.32 -6.15
CA ASP A 13 0.04 -7.72 -5.94
C ASP A 13 -1.46 -7.93 -6.19
N PHE A 14 -1.83 -9.18 -6.41
CA PHE A 14 -3.21 -9.62 -6.49
C PHE A 14 -3.37 -11.04 -5.93
N ASN A 15 -4.23 -11.20 -4.94
CA ASN A 15 -4.56 -12.51 -4.36
C ASN A 15 -6.07 -12.69 -4.18
N MET A 16 -6.58 -13.87 -4.54
CA MET A 16 -7.95 -14.27 -4.24
C MET A 16 -8.09 -14.58 -2.75
N ILE A 17 -9.16 -14.09 -2.13
CA ILE A 17 -9.46 -14.35 -0.71
C ILE A 17 -10.67 -15.27 -0.52
N ASP A 18 -11.46 -15.44 -1.55
CA ASP A 18 -12.55 -16.40 -1.66
C ASP A 18 -12.88 -16.65 -3.15
N GLY A 19 -13.97 -17.38 -3.44
CA GLY A 19 -14.35 -17.73 -4.82
C GLY A 19 -14.75 -16.55 -5.71
N THR A 20 -15.01 -15.37 -5.14
CA THR A 20 -15.54 -14.20 -5.87
C THR A 20 -14.88 -12.88 -5.50
N SER A 21 -13.98 -12.87 -4.55
CA SER A 21 -13.32 -11.65 -4.06
C SER A 21 -11.79 -11.79 -4.08
N GLY A 22 -11.12 -10.69 -4.37
CA GLY A 22 -9.66 -10.61 -4.33
C GLY A 22 -9.17 -9.31 -3.69
N LEU A 23 -7.92 -9.31 -3.30
CA LEU A 23 -7.19 -8.13 -2.85
C LEU A 23 -6.23 -7.69 -3.94
N VAL A 24 -6.20 -6.40 -4.22
CA VAL A 24 -5.27 -5.79 -5.19
C VAL A 24 -4.52 -4.64 -4.52
N ILE A 25 -3.21 -4.67 -4.59
CA ILE A 25 -2.40 -3.49 -4.28
C ILE A 25 -2.34 -2.60 -5.51
N GLU A 26 -2.85 -1.36 -5.40
CA GLU A 26 -2.63 -0.30 -6.40
C GLU A 26 -1.76 0.79 -5.76
N ARG A 27 -0.67 1.14 -6.43
CA ARG A 27 0.31 2.07 -5.88
C ARG A 27 0.88 3.01 -6.96
N ASP A 28 1.24 4.24 -6.57
CA ASP A 28 2.10 5.11 -7.36
C ASP A 28 3.57 4.66 -7.30
N ASN A 29 4.44 5.36 -8.02
CA ASN A 29 5.89 5.12 -8.04
C ASN A 29 6.66 6.08 -7.10
N GLY A 30 5.96 6.81 -6.24
CA GLY A 30 6.60 7.64 -5.23
C GLY A 30 7.10 6.83 -4.04
N GLU A 31 8.02 7.41 -3.29
CA GLU A 31 8.54 6.85 -2.04
C GLU A 31 8.80 7.93 -1.00
N GLY A 32 8.85 7.55 0.27
CA GLY A 32 9.12 8.46 1.37
C GLY A 32 7.97 9.35 1.79
N THR A 33 8.22 10.14 2.81
CA THR A 33 7.27 11.02 3.50
C THR A 33 7.68 12.48 3.42
N GLY A 34 6.72 13.39 3.61
CA GLY A 34 6.90 14.83 3.40
C GLY A 34 7.93 15.50 4.30
N ASP A 35 8.21 14.94 5.48
CA ASP A 35 9.24 15.41 6.41
C ASP A 35 10.67 15.27 5.86
N LYS A 36 10.85 14.40 4.87
CA LYS A 36 12.13 14.16 4.17
C LYS A 36 12.07 14.52 2.68
N ALA A 37 11.09 15.31 2.27
CA ALA A 37 10.95 15.77 0.89
C ALA A 37 12.13 16.66 0.47
N CYS A 38 12.55 16.55 -0.78
CA CYS A 38 13.49 17.51 -1.36
C CYS A 38 12.88 18.91 -1.41
N PRO A 39 13.69 19.97 -1.23
CA PRO A 39 13.24 21.34 -1.52
C PRO A 39 12.75 21.43 -2.97
N GLN A 40 11.73 22.28 -3.18
CA GLN A 40 11.11 22.44 -4.49
C GLN A 40 12.14 22.73 -5.58
N GLY A 41 12.09 21.92 -6.66
CA GLY A 41 13.00 22.06 -7.80
C GLY A 41 14.40 21.50 -7.60
N GLN A 42 14.68 20.86 -6.45
CA GLN A 42 15.95 20.20 -6.18
C GLN A 42 15.80 18.67 -6.20
N ARG A 43 16.83 18.00 -6.72
CA ARG A 43 17.04 16.57 -6.55
C ARG A 43 18.31 16.41 -5.74
N GLY A 44 18.16 16.14 -4.44
CA GLY A 44 19.29 15.91 -3.53
C GLY A 44 19.48 14.42 -3.26
N GLU A 45 20.66 14.05 -2.82
CA GLU A 45 20.97 12.65 -2.45
C GLU A 45 20.34 12.26 -1.10
N ASN A 46 19.96 13.24 -0.27
CA ASN A 46 19.49 13.04 1.10
C ASN A 46 18.01 13.39 1.31
N CYS A 47 17.22 13.34 0.28
CA CYS A 47 15.79 13.69 0.32
C CYS A 47 15.01 12.94 -0.76
N PHE A 48 13.69 12.87 -0.60
CA PHE A 48 12.79 12.25 -1.59
C PHE A 48 12.32 13.27 -2.62
N PRO A 49 12.64 13.10 -3.91
CA PRO A 49 12.15 14.00 -4.96
C PRO A 49 10.67 13.74 -5.31
N ASP A 50 10.24 12.48 -5.27
CA ASP A 50 8.89 12.04 -5.62
C ASP A 50 8.28 11.27 -4.45
N LEU A 51 7.43 11.94 -3.66
CA LEU A 51 6.83 11.36 -2.47
C LEU A 51 5.76 10.31 -2.79
N ALA A 52 5.66 9.30 -1.93
CA ALA A 52 4.54 8.40 -1.91
C ALA A 52 3.24 9.16 -1.59
N LYS A 53 2.20 9.00 -2.42
CA LYS A 53 0.90 9.66 -2.27
C LYS A 53 -0.27 8.71 -2.39
N PHE A 54 -0.08 7.61 -3.11
CA PHE A 54 -1.15 6.66 -3.40
C PHE A 54 -0.64 5.22 -3.20
N LYS A 55 -0.97 4.64 -2.08
CA LYS A 55 -0.67 3.24 -1.73
C LYS A 55 -1.94 2.65 -1.13
N ARG A 56 -2.65 1.78 -1.88
CA ARG A 56 -3.93 1.23 -1.44
C ARG A 56 -4.03 -0.26 -1.65
N VAL A 57 -4.74 -0.92 -0.74
CA VAL A 57 -5.27 -2.27 -0.95
C VAL A 57 -6.74 -2.14 -1.28
N TYR A 58 -7.16 -2.59 -2.45
CA TYR A 58 -8.57 -2.69 -2.85
C TYR A 58 -9.09 -4.10 -2.61
N LYS A 59 -10.31 -4.21 -2.06
CA LYS A 59 -11.11 -5.40 -2.21
C LYS A 59 -11.90 -5.28 -3.52
N ILE A 60 -11.75 -6.28 -4.38
CA ILE A 60 -12.45 -6.34 -5.67
C ILE A 60 -13.40 -7.53 -5.71
N GLU A 61 -14.45 -7.39 -6.51
CA GLU A 61 -15.38 -8.47 -6.83
C GLU A 61 -15.09 -9.01 -8.23
N LEU A 62 -15.01 -10.33 -8.31
CA LEU A 62 -14.89 -11.10 -9.53
C LEU A 62 -16.07 -12.06 -9.63
N SER A 63 -17.00 -11.79 -10.52
CA SER A 63 -18.20 -12.61 -10.72
C SER A 63 -18.51 -12.77 -12.20
N ASP A 64 -19.35 -13.74 -12.54
CA ASP A 64 -19.80 -13.93 -13.92
C ASP A 64 -20.46 -12.67 -14.49
N ALA A 65 -21.09 -11.85 -13.64
CA ALA A 65 -21.74 -10.61 -14.04
C ALA A 65 -20.77 -9.54 -14.56
N ASN A 66 -19.48 -9.60 -14.19
CA ASN A 66 -18.48 -8.64 -14.64
C ASN A 66 -17.42 -9.22 -15.61
N VAL A 67 -17.67 -10.43 -16.15
CA VAL A 67 -16.83 -10.98 -17.23
C VAL A 67 -16.85 -10.03 -18.44
N GLY A 68 -15.67 -9.68 -18.93
CA GLY A 68 -15.49 -8.72 -20.04
C GLY A 68 -15.68 -7.25 -19.66
N LYS A 69 -15.99 -6.93 -18.40
CA LYS A 69 -16.18 -5.58 -17.87
C LYS A 69 -15.07 -5.24 -16.84
N PRO A 70 -14.95 -3.97 -16.43
CA PRO A 70 -14.11 -3.61 -15.28
C PRO A 70 -14.55 -4.34 -14.01
N VAL A 71 -13.57 -4.79 -13.21
CA VAL A 71 -13.85 -5.34 -11.89
C VAL A 71 -14.44 -4.26 -10.98
N ARG A 72 -15.34 -4.66 -10.08
CA ARG A 72 -15.92 -3.75 -9.10
C ARG A 72 -14.98 -3.62 -7.91
N LYS A 73 -14.51 -2.42 -7.62
CA LYS A 73 -13.79 -2.08 -6.39
C LYS A 73 -14.81 -1.85 -5.28
N VAL A 74 -14.80 -2.70 -4.28
CA VAL A 74 -15.82 -2.72 -3.22
C VAL A 74 -15.46 -1.79 -2.07
N ALA A 75 -14.21 -1.85 -1.65
CA ALA A 75 -13.66 -1.05 -0.55
C ALA A 75 -12.15 -0.89 -0.73
N TYR A 76 -11.55 0.02 0.02
CA TYR A 76 -10.08 0.15 0.05
C TYR A 76 -9.55 0.50 1.44
N ILE A 77 -8.27 0.19 1.63
CA ILE A 77 -7.45 0.62 2.76
C ILE A 77 -6.36 1.53 2.22
N ASP A 78 -6.20 2.71 2.83
CA ASP A 78 -5.12 3.65 2.50
C ASP A 78 -3.89 3.35 3.37
N LEU A 79 -2.86 2.77 2.77
CA LEU A 79 -1.62 2.40 3.46
C LEU A 79 -0.77 3.61 3.88
N MET A 80 -1.11 4.81 3.39
CA MET A 80 -0.50 6.06 3.84
C MET A 80 -1.17 6.62 5.11
N LYS A 81 -2.29 6.02 5.56
CA LYS A 81 -3.12 6.51 6.68
C LYS A 81 -3.57 5.39 7.61
N ILE A 82 -2.67 4.50 7.96
CA ILE A 82 -2.95 3.38 8.87
C ILE A 82 -3.07 3.94 10.29
N LYS A 83 -4.24 3.78 10.89
CA LYS A 83 -4.48 4.20 12.29
C LYS A 83 -3.84 3.21 13.25
N ASP A 84 -3.05 3.72 14.18
CA ASP A 84 -2.45 2.93 15.26
C ASP A 84 -2.60 3.67 16.62
N PRO A 85 -3.83 3.74 17.15
CA PRO A 85 -4.10 4.48 18.39
C PRO A 85 -3.39 3.89 19.61
N GLU A 86 -3.10 2.59 19.58
CA GLU A 86 -2.41 1.90 20.68
C GLU A 86 -0.87 1.90 20.53
N LYS A 87 -0.35 2.53 19.46
CA LYS A 87 1.08 2.64 19.19
C LYS A 87 1.80 1.28 19.17
N LYS A 88 1.18 0.28 18.55
CA LYS A 88 1.73 -1.08 18.43
C LYS A 88 2.82 -1.19 17.36
N ALA A 89 2.80 -0.31 16.37
CA ALA A 89 3.80 -0.31 15.31
C ALA A 89 5.20 0.01 15.87
N ARG A 90 6.19 -0.72 15.39
CA ARG A 90 7.61 -0.53 15.79
C ARG A 90 8.29 0.62 15.04
N LYS A 91 7.66 1.16 14.01
CA LYS A 91 8.18 2.25 13.20
C LYS A 91 7.62 3.59 13.66
N PRO A 92 8.28 4.70 13.32
CA PRO A 92 7.81 6.02 13.69
C PRO A 92 6.36 6.26 13.26
N LEU A 93 5.57 6.83 14.16
CA LEU A 93 4.21 7.26 13.91
C LEU A 93 4.16 8.79 13.93
N ASN A 94 3.34 9.36 13.04
CA ASN A 94 2.97 10.76 13.07
C ASN A 94 1.51 10.87 13.53
N ASP A 95 1.27 11.45 14.70
CA ASP A 95 -0.06 11.62 15.31
C ASP A 95 -0.90 10.32 15.35
N GLY A 96 -0.27 9.19 15.69
CA GLY A 96 -0.91 7.88 15.76
C GLY A 96 -1.22 7.26 14.39
N VAL A 97 -0.65 7.80 13.33
CA VAL A 97 -0.76 7.28 11.96
C VAL A 97 0.56 6.65 11.54
N LEU A 98 0.50 5.38 11.14
CA LEU A 98 1.58 4.69 10.46
C LEU A 98 1.41 4.87 8.95
N THR A 99 2.46 5.29 8.27
CA THR A 99 2.55 5.29 6.81
C THR A 99 3.36 4.09 6.31
N PHE A 100 3.00 3.59 5.13
CA PHE A 100 3.70 2.51 4.42
C PHE A 100 4.19 3.05 3.06
N PRO A 101 5.24 3.93 3.06
CA PRO A 101 5.57 4.82 1.95
C PRO A 101 6.56 4.21 0.96
N PHE A 102 6.53 2.89 0.80
CA PHE A 102 7.50 2.17 -0.02
C PHE A 102 7.27 2.38 -1.51
N PHE A 103 8.38 2.42 -2.26
CA PHE A 103 8.34 2.45 -3.72
C PHE A 103 7.54 1.27 -4.26
N THR A 104 7.89 0.05 -3.83
CA THR A 104 7.17 -1.17 -4.16
C THR A 104 6.54 -1.81 -2.91
N ILE A 105 5.23 -2.09 -3.01
CA ILE A 105 4.47 -2.89 -2.04
C ILE A 105 3.91 -4.06 -2.85
N GLU A 106 4.39 -5.26 -2.58
CA GLU A 106 4.24 -6.40 -3.47
C GLU A 106 3.72 -7.68 -2.80
N ASN A 107 3.21 -7.55 -1.59
CA ASN A 107 2.63 -8.67 -0.88
C ASN A 107 1.36 -8.24 -0.18
N VAL A 108 0.24 -8.90 -0.45
CA VAL A 108 -0.99 -8.80 0.31
C VAL A 108 -1.67 -10.14 0.39
N ASP A 109 -2.07 -10.55 1.59
CA ASP A 109 -2.87 -11.75 1.76
C ASP A 109 -3.84 -11.62 2.94
N ARG A 110 -4.91 -12.42 2.91
CA ARG A 110 -5.84 -12.58 4.01
C ARG A 110 -5.27 -13.58 5.01
N VAL A 111 -5.15 -13.16 6.27
CA VAL A 111 -4.66 -14.02 7.36
C VAL A 111 -5.81 -14.78 8.00
N ASP A 112 -6.91 -14.06 8.29
CA ASP A 112 -8.13 -14.61 8.91
C ASP A 112 -9.36 -13.74 8.53
N ASP A 113 -10.47 -13.92 9.24
CA ASP A 113 -11.73 -13.19 8.97
C ASP A 113 -11.66 -11.70 9.33
N THR A 114 -10.62 -11.27 10.00
CA THR A 114 -10.47 -9.88 10.50
C THR A 114 -9.16 -9.23 10.10
N HIS A 115 -8.18 -9.98 9.61
CA HIS A 115 -6.84 -9.48 9.35
C HIS A 115 -6.36 -9.75 7.93
N ILE A 116 -5.59 -8.79 7.41
CA ILE A 116 -4.73 -8.96 6.25
C ILE A 116 -3.28 -8.65 6.62
N ILE A 117 -2.34 -9.23 5.88
CA ILE A 117 -0.92 -8.88 5.94
C ILE A 117 -0.52 -8.17 4.66
N VAL A 118 0.30 -7.12 4.79
CA VAL A 118 0.85 -6.37 3.65
C VAL A 118 2.35 -6.26 3.82
N GLY A 119 3.12 -6.46 2.77
CA GLY A 119 4.57 -6.36 2.76
C GLY A 119 5.12 -5.57 1.59
N ASN A 120 6.26 -4.90 1.79
CA ASN A 120 7.01 -4.27 0.71
C ASN A 120 8.08 -5.24 0.16
N ASP A 121 8.52 -4.97 -1.07
CA ASP A 121 9.83 -5.40 -1.56
C ASP A 121 10.82 -4.25 -1.35
N ASN A 122 11.93 -4.53 -0.68
CA ASN A 122 12.97 -3.53 -0.43
C ASN A 122 13.88 -3.28 -1.64
N ASN A 123 13.73 -4.06 -2.71
CA ASN A 123 14.57 -3.97 -3.93
C ASN A 123 16.07 -3.84 -3.62
N LEU A 124 16.54 -4.56 -2.62
CA LEU A 124 17.89 -4.40 -2.07
C LEU A 124 18.98 -4.36 -3.17
N PRO A 125 19.87 -3.38 -3.18
CA PRO A 125 20.03 -2.28 -2.20
C PRO A 125 19.36 -0.94 -2.63
N PHE A 126 18.40 -0.95 -3.53
CA PHE A 126 18.02 0.24 -4.33
C PHE A 126 16.90 1.09 -3.72
N SER A 127 15.97 0.52 -2.95
CA SER A 127 14.90 1.29 -2.33
C SER A 127 15.30 1.86 -0.97
N SER A 128 14.87 3.09 -0.68
CA SER A 128 15.24 3.84 0.53
C SER A 128 14.06 4.66 1.06
N SER A 129 12.87 4.09 1.09
CA SER A 129 11.60 4.81 1.29
C SER A 129 11.35 5.30 2.72
N ARG A 130 12.04 4.75 3.72
CA ARG A 130 11.96 5.22 5.12
C ARG A 130 13.01 6.27 5.44
N ASP A 131 14.17 6.13 4.84
CA ASP A 131 15.29 7.05 5.01
C ASP A 131 16.08 7.12 3.70
N PRO A 132 16.24 8.31 3.08
CA PRO A 132 16.92 8.43 1.78
C PRO A 132 18.37 7.98 1.80
N ASN A 133 18.97 7.83 3.00
CA ASN A 133 20.36 7.41 3.18
C ASN A 133 20.53 5.95 3.63
N LYS A 134 19.42 5.20 3.73
CA LYS A 134 19.47 3.82 4.21
C LYS A 134 18.56 2.93 3.34
N ALA A 135 19.11 1.82 2.84
CA ALA A 135 18.33 0.82 2.15
C ALA A 135 17.18 0.31 3.03
N ASP A 136 16.02 0.11 2.42
CA ASP A 136 14.83 -0.38 3.12
C ASP A 136 15.02 -1.81 3.65
N ASP A 137 14.41 -2.08 4.78
CA ASP A 137 14.13 -3.44 5.25
C ASP A 137 12.89 -3.98 4.51
N ASN A 138 12.72 -5.29 4.48
CA ASN A 138 11.42 -5.89 4.19
C ASN A 138 10.54 -5.76 5.43
N GLU A 139 9.50 -4.94 5.34
CA GLU A 139 8.54 -4.71 6.41
C GLU A 139 7.23 -5.41 6.09
N PHE A 140 6.65 -6.04 7.09
CA PHE A 140 5.29 -6.58 7.05
C PHE A 140 4.44 -5.89 8.10
N VAL A 141 3.22 -5.52 7.70
CA VAL A 141 2.22 -4.96 8.61
C VAL A 141 0.99 -5.84 8.64
N LEU A 142 0.58 -6.26 9.85
CA LEU A 142 -0.68 -6.94 10.09
C LEU A 142 -1.75 -5.88 10.40
N LEU A 143 -2.81 -5.85 9.60
CA LEU A 143 -3.89 -4.88 9.70
C LEU A 143 -5.19 -5.55 10.12
N GLU A 144 -5.82 -5.05 11.18
CA GLU A 144 -7.17 -5.42 11.58
C GLU A 144 -8.18 -4.65 10.73
N VAL A 145 -8.95 -5.36 9.89
CA VAL A 145 -9.75 -4.79 8.80
C VAL A 145 -11.07 -5.54 8.60
N ALA A 146 -11.72 -5.97 9.67
CA ALA A 146 -12.93 -6.78 9.63
C ALA A 146 -14.03 -6.19 8.72
N GLU A 147 -14.31 -4.88 8.82
CA GLU A 147 -15.35 -4.23 8.02
C GLU A 147 -14.98 -4.14 6.52
N PHE A 148 -13.71 -3.95 6.22
CA PHE A 148 -13.20 -4.02 4.84
C PHE A 148 -13.37 -5.41 4.23
N LEU A 149 -13.07 -6.46 4.98
CA LEU A 149 -13.23 -7.84 4.51
C LEU A 149 -14.69 -8.24 4.32
N LYS A 150 -15.64 -7.68 5.09
CA LYS A 150 -17.09 -7.90 4.99
C LYS A 150 -17.76 -7.05 3.91
N ALA A 151 -17.14 -6.01 3.40
CA ALA A 151 -17.72 -5.10 2.41
C ALA A 151 -18.21 -5.86 1.16
N LYS A 152 -19.37 -5.43 0.58
CA LYS A 152 -20.04 -6.05 -0.58
C LYS A 152 -20.34 -5.03 -1.66
#